data_c530d341a71a58dad77cc24ac0e70843
#
_entry.id   c530d341a71a58dad77cc24ac0e70843
#
_cell.length_a   1.000
_cell.length_b   1.000
_cell.length_c   1.000
_cell.angle_alpha   90.00
_cell.angle_beta   90.00
_cell.angle_gamma   90.00
#
_symmetry.space_group_name_H-M   'P 1'
#
loop_
_entity.id
_entity.type
_entity.pdbx_description
1 polymer ?
#
loop_
_entity_poly.entity_id
_entity_poly.type
_entity_poly.pdbx_seq_one_letter_code
_entity_poly.pdbx_strand_id
1 'polypeptide(L)'
;MSMRFFLNCALAAGGLLLAGAAAAQASTPARVHADGALVIDTRAKIAWPRCVEGMQWDGKTCTGRASLLTYAQAKALATQRWKADGVRWRLPRVAELRRLVDRSAHPPAVDPVLFPNAPGGWHWTGTSSVNAGAVNPYAYENAARGGKGGDELKVQHAWAVDMDSAKGRGDMPRGTALPVRLLRPAP
;
A
#
# COMPACT_ATOMS: atom_id res chain seq x y z
N MET A 1 -21.95 43.48 -85.32
CA MET A 1 -21.16 42.26 -85.08
C MET A 1 -20.24 42.54 -83.93
N SER A 2 -20.62 42.10 -82.71
CA SER A 2 -19.95 42.46 -81.45
C SER A 2 -19.22 41.25 -80.89
N MET A 3 -17.94 41.35 -80.72
CA MET A 3 -17.09 40.31 -80.20
C MET A 3 -16.79 40.70 -78.75
N ARG A 4 -17.34 39.96 -77.78
CA ARG A 4 -17.11 40.12 -76.33
C ARG A 4 -15.96 39.22 -75.91
N PHE A 5 -14.88 39.85 -75.44
CA PHE A 5 -13.78 39.17 -74.75
C PHE A 5 -14.17 38.93 -73.29
N PHE A 6 -14.14 37.67 -72.90
CA PHE A 6 -14.21 37.30 -71.48
C PHE A 6 -12.80 37.12 -70.92
N LEU A 7 -12.47 37.93 -69.97
CA LEU A 7 -11.21 37.87 -69.23
C LEU A 7 -11.42 36.94 -68.04
N ASN A 8 -10.78 35.74 -68.05
CA ASN A 8 -10.78 34.80 -66.97
C ASN A 8 -9.70 35.21 -65.95
N CYS A 9 -10.13 35.66 -64.78
CA CYS A 9 -9.28 35.90 -63.62
C CYS A 9 -9.16 34.61 -62.79
N ALA A 10 -8.01 33.94 -62.85
CA ALA A 10 -7.72 32.77 -62.03
C ALA A 10 -7.24 33.21 -60.63
N LEU A 11 -8.06 33.01 -59.60
CA LEU A 11 -7.69 33.16 -58.22
C LEU A 11 -6.99 31.91 -57.73
N ALA A 12 -5.68 31.96 -57.50
CA ALA A 12 -4.91 30.94 -56.81
C ALA A 12 -5.14 31.04 -55.29
N ALA A 13 -5.91 30.08 -54.74
CA ALA A 13 -6.08 29.93 -53.31
C ALA A 13 -4.88 29.14 -52.72
N GLY A 14 -3.96 29.87 -52.08
CA GLY A 14 -2.86 29.25 -51.34
C GLY A 14 -3.38 28.66 -50.02
N GLY A 15 -3.51 27.34 -49.97
CA GLY A 15 -3.83 26.61 -48.74
C GLY A 15 -2.64 26.57 -47.77
N LEU A 16 -2.71 27.28 -46.66
CA LEU A 16 -1.76 27.19 -45.58
C LEU A 16 -2.03 25.89 -44.78
N LEU A 17 -1.19 24.86 -44.94
CA LEU A 17 -1.20 23.65 -44.14
C LEU A 17 -0.60 23.97 -42.77
N LEU A 18 -1.45 24.23 -41.77
CA LEU A 18 -1.07 24.25 -40.36
C LEU A 18 -0.78 22.83 -39.92
N ALA A 19 0.50 22.46 -39.86
CA ALA A 19 0.98 21.25 -39.22
C ALA A 19 0.80 21.40 -37.71
N GLY A 20 -0.30 20.88 -37.14
CA GLY A 20 -0.53 20.80 -35.73
C GLY A 20 0.46 19.84 -35.09
N ALA A 21 1.46 20.33 -34.38
CA ALA A 21 2.31 19.53 -33.53
C ALA A 21 1.45 18.98 -32.38
N ALA A 22 1.09 17.68 -32.46
CA ALA A 22 0.49 16.97 -31.35
C ALA A 22 1.55 16.86 -30.23
N ALA A 23 1.48 17.74 -29.25
CA ALA A 23 2.26 17.62 -28.02
C ALA A 23 1.82 16.33 -27.33
N ALA A 24 2.69 15.32 -27.33
CA ALA A 24 2.52 14.13 -26.53
C ALA A 24 2.45 14.54 -25.06
N GLN A 25 1.26 14.54 -24.48
CA GLN A 25 1.08 14.76 -23.05
C GLN A 25 1.70 13.59 -22.31
N ALA A 26 2.86 13.81 -21.68
CA ALA A 26 3.45 12.87 -20.76
C ALA A 26 2.46 12.67 -19.60
N SER A 27 1.76 11.52 -19.61
CA SER A 27 0.87 11.16 -18.51
C SER A 27 1.68 11.05 -17.23
N THR A 28 1.38 11.88 -16.23
CA THR A 28 1.97 11.75 -14.89
C THR A 28 1.70 10.32 -14.40
N PRO A 29 2.73 9.56 -13.99
CA PRO A 29 2.53 8.19 -13.55
C PRO A 29 1.54 8.15 -12.38
N ALA A 30 0.62 7.19 -12.41
CA ALA A 30 -0.35 7.01 -11.32
C ALA A 30 0.40 6.90 -9.98
N ARG A 31 -0.15 7.53 -8.93
CA ARG A 31 0.46 7.54 -7.60
C ARG A 31 0.81 6.14 -7.10
N VAL A 32 -0.02 5.16 -7.43
CA VAL A 32 0.16 3.75 -7.11
C VAL A 32 0.02 2.96 -8.40
N HIS A 33 1.01 2.17 -8.75
CA HIS A 33 1.02 1.35 -9.96
C HIS A 33 1.73 0.03 -9.74
N ALA A 34 1.40 -0.97 -10.55
CA ALA A 34 2.06 -2.26 -10.54
C ALA A 34 3.36 -2.21 -11.35
N ASP A 35 4.41 -2.83 -10.82
CA ASP A 35 5.69 -3.06 -11.48
C ASP A 35 6.15 -4.49 -11.19
N GLY A 36 5.91 -5.39 -12.13
CA GLY A 36 6.16 -6.82 -11.94
C GLY A 36 5.44 -7.38 -10.71
N ALA A 37 6.21 -7.95 -9.78
CA ALA A 37 5.71 -8.51 -8.52
C ALA A 37 5.49 -7.47 -7.41
N LEU A 38 5.72 -6.19 -7.71
CA LEU A 38 5.60 -5.10 -6.75
C LEU A 38 4.46 -4.14 -7.14
N VAL A 39 3.97 -3.44 -6.15
CA VAL A 39 3.11 -2.25 -6.28
C VAL A 39 3.86 -1.07 -5.68
N ILE A 40 4.13 -0.06 -6.50
CA ILE A 40 4.92 1.11 -6.13
C ILE A 40 3.99 2.25 -5.71
N ASP A 41 4.16 2.79 -4.51
CA ASP A 41 3.59 4.08 -4.10
C ASP A 41 4.68 5.15 -4.23
N THR A 42 4.65 5.89 -5.33
CA THR A 42 5.65 6.92 -5.66
C THR A 42 5.66 8.07 -4.67
N ARG A 43 4.50 8.41 -4.09
CA ARG A 43 4.39 9.49 -3.10
C ARG A 43 4.95 9.09 -1.75
N ALA A 44 4.67 7.86 -1.31
CA ALA A 44 5.19 7.35 -0.04
C ALA A 44 6.62 6.81 -0.16
N LYS A 45 7.14 6.66 -1.39
CA LYS A 45 8.47 6.07 -1.71
C LYS A 45 8.61 4.66 -1.11
N ILE A 46 7.56 3.87 -1.21
CA ILE A 46 7.52 2.49 -0.74
C ILE A 46 7.00 1.56 -1.83
N ALA A 47 7.40 0.30 -1.72
CA ALA A 47 6.93 -0.77 -2.57
C ALA A 47 6.34 -1.91 -1.74
N TRP A 48 5.28 -2.48 -2.24
CA TRP A 48 4.56 -3.59 -1.64
C TRP A 48 4.68 -4.82 -2.54
N PRO A 49 4.98 -6.02 -2.04
CA PRO A 49 4.72 -7.23 -2.81
C PRO A 49 3.22 -7.32 -3.16
N ARG A 50 2.92 -7.72 -4.38
CA ARG A 50 1.52 -7.95 -4.80
C ARG A 50 0.86 -9.04 -3.98
N CYS A 51 1.63 -10.05 -3.60
CA CYS A 51 1.19 -11.16 -2.77
C CYS A 51 1.55 -10.96 -1.29
N VAL A 52 0.74 -11.50 -0.38
CA VAL A 52 1.09 -11.62 1.03
C VAL A 52 2.11 -12.75 1.23
N GLU A 53 2.73 -12.79 2.39
CA GLU A 53 3.68 -13.84 2.73
C GLU A 53 3.06 -15.24 2.62
N GLY A 54 3.83 -16.18 2.08
CA GLY A 54 3.40 -17.55 1.76
C GLY A 54 2.76 -17.73 0.39
N MET A 55 2.27 -16.65 -0.23
CA MET A 55 1.79 -16.67 -1.61
C MET A 55 2.88 -16.21 -2.58
N GLN A 56 2.78 -16.67 -3.84
CA GLN A 56 3.75 -16.38 -4.88
C GLN A 56 3.07 -15.69 -6.06
N TRP A 57 3.77 -14.72 -6.65
CA TRP A 57 3.36 -14.06 -7.89
C TRP A 57 3.78 -14.93 -9.10
N ASP A 58 2.82 -15.35 -9.91
CA ASP A 58 3.06 -16.19 -11.09
C ASP A 58 3.18 -15.39 -12.42
N GLY A 59 3.20 -14.06 -12.31
CA GLY A 59 3.17 -13.14 -13.47
C GLY A 59 1.79 -12.55 -13.74
N LYS A 60 0.72 -13.16 -13.22
CA LYS A 60 -0.68 -12.74 -13.45
C LYS A 60 -1.47 -12.60 -12.15
N THR A 61 -1.29 -13.51 -11.21
CA THR A 61 -2.04 -13.56 -9.96
C THR A 61 -1.18 -14.08 -8.81
N CYS A 62 -1.71 -14.01 -7.59
CA CYS A 62 -1.09 -14.61 -6.40
C CYS A 62 -1.62 -16.02 -6.19
N THR A 63 -0.72 -17.00 -6.18
CA THR A 63 -1.02 -18.41 -5.98
C THR A 63 -0.48 -18.93 -4.65
N GLY A 64 -0.99 -20.06 -4.18
CA GLY A 64 -0.61 -20.65 -2.89
C GLY A 64 -1.49 -20.16 -1.75
N ARG A 65 -1.01 -20.33 -0.52
CA ARG A 65 -1.74 -19.97 0.70
C ARG A 65 -0.96 -18.93 1.50
N ALA A 66 -1.67 -17.96 2.06
CA ALA A 66 -1.09 -17.00 2.97
C ALA A 66 -0.51 -17.70 4.21
N SER A 67 0.72 -17.35 4.56
CA SER A 67 1.32 -17.78 5.83
C SER A 67 0.69 -16.99 6.98
N LEU A 68 0.17 -17.72 7.95
CA LEU A 68 -0.34 -17.15 9.19
C LEU A 68 0.79 -17.14 10.22
N LEU A 69 1.21 -15.96 10.64
CA LEU A 69 2.36 -15.76 11.51
C LEU A 69 1.96 -15.07 12.79
N THR A 70 2.56 -15.46 13.90
CA THR A 70 2.52 -14.67 15.14
C THR A 70 3.27 -13.35 14.93
N TYR A 71 3.03 -12.37 15.80
CA TYR A 71 3.71 -11.07 15.71
C TYR A 71 5.24 -11.20 15.76
N ALA A 72 5.76 -12.07 16.61
CA ALA A 72 7.21 -12.34 16.70
C ALA A 72 7.77 -12.92 15.40
N GLN A 73 7.07 -13.91 14.82
CA GLN A 73 7.45 -14.51 13.55
C GLN A 73 7.40 -13.50 12.39
N ALA A 74 6.37 -12.64 12.36
CA ALA A 74 6.26 -11.58 11.35
C ALA A 74 7.43 -10.59 11.39
N LYS A 75 7.86 -10.20 12.60
CA LYS A 75 9.04 -9.35 12.77
C LYS A 75 10.35 -10.06 12.39
N ALA A 76 10.49 -11.31 12.78
CA ALA A 76 11.66 -12.12 12.45
C ALA A 76 11.79 -12.28 10.93
N LEU A 77 10.69 -12.54 10.22
CA LEU A 77 10.66 -12.66 8.76
C LEU A 77 11.15 -11.38 8.07
N ALA A 78 10.68 -10.20 8.51
CA ALA A 78 11.15 -8.92 7.96
C ALA A 78 12.67 -8.74 8.14
N THR A 79 13.18 -9.10 9.32
CA THR A 79 14.61 -9.04 9.63
C THR A 79 15.40 -10.05 8.79
N GLN A 80 14.88 -11.26 8.62
CA GLN A 80 15.52 -12.30 7.81
C GLN A 80 15.64 -11.87 6.35
N ARG A 81 14.58 -11.32 5.75
CA ARG A 81 14.63 -10.80 4.38
C ARG A 81 15.66 -9.68 4.24
N TRP A 82 15.65 -8.72 5.16
CA TRP A 82 16.64 -7.66 5.15
C TRP A 82 18.07 -8.19 5.18
N LYS A 83 18.35 -9.20 6.01
CA LYS A 83 19.67 -9.83 6.05
C LYS A 83 20.03 -10.58 4.76
N ALA A 84 19.05 -11.14 4.07
CA ALA A 84 19.24 -11.94 2.87
C ALA A 84 19.54 -11.10 1.63
N ASP A 85 18.88 -9.97 1.44
CA ASP A 85 18.95 -9.15 0.22
C ASP A 85 19.45 -7.72 0.44
N GLY A 86 19.74 -7.31 1.69
CA GLY A 86 20.17 -5.96 2.04
C GLY A 86 19.05 -4.90 1.96
N VAL A 87 17.85 -5.27 1.54
CA VAL A 87 16.73 -4.36 1.39
C VAL A 87 15.99 -4.20 2.71
N ARG A 88 15.67 -2.99 3.09
CA ARG A 88 14.97 -2.68 4.36
C ARG A 88 13.51 -3.12 4.36
N TRP A 89 13.27 -4.42 4.43
CA TRP A 89 11.95 -4.98 4.64
C TRP A 89 11.44 -4.70 6.04
N ARG A 90 10.16 -4.38 6.14
CA ARG A 90 9.50 -4.14 7.43
C ARG A 90 8.01 -4.42 7.39
N LEU A 91 7.40 -4.58 8.54
CA LEU A 91 5.95 -4.52 8.69
C LEU A 91 5.44 -3.10 8.41
N PRO A 92 4.27 -2.96 7.80
CA PRO A 92 3.64 -1.67 7.54
C PRO A 92 3.16 -1.02 8.84
N ARG A 93 3.09 0.31 8.85
CA ARG A 93 2.36 1.02 9.88
C ARG A 93 0.85 0.89 9.66
N VAL A 94 0.05 1.07 10.72
CA VAL A 94 -1.43 1.07 10.62
C VAL A 94 -1.92 1.98 9.50
N ALA A 95 -1.42 3.22 9.44
CA ALA A 95 -1.84 4.17 8.41
C ALA A 95 -1.46 3.75 6.98
N GLU A 96 -0.33 3.05 6.81
CA GLU A 96 0.12 2.56 5.51
C GLU A 96 -0.79 1.42 5.02
N LEU A 97 -1.06 0.44 5.88
CA LEU A 97 -1.90 -0.71 5.52
C LEU A 97 -3.36 -0.30 5.26
N ARG A 98 -3.91 0.62 6.08
CA ARG A 98 -5.26 1.16 5.89
C ARG A 98 -5.45 1.89 4.56
N ARG A 99 -4.39 2.45 3.98
CA ARG A 99 -4.45 3.15 2.68
C ARG A 99 -4.59 2.20 1.50
N LEU A 100 -4.30 0.91 1.67
CA LEU A 100 -4.50 -0.08 0.61
C LEU A 100 -5.98 -0.43 0.44
N VAL A 101 -6.80 -0.24 1.47
CA VAL A 101 -8.23 -0.54 1.42
C VAL A 101 -9.00 0.63 0.85
N ASP A 102 -9.66 0.42 -0.27
CA ASP A 102 -10.64 1.35 -0.81
C ASP A 102 -11.94 1.22 -0.01
N ARG A 103 -12.23 2.25 0.79
CA ARG A 103 -13.44 2.32 1.61
C ARG A 103 -14.67 2.77 0.84
N SER A 104 -14.50 3.26 -0.38
CA SER A 104 -15.63 3.63 -1.25
C SER A 104 -16.17 2.44 -2.02
N ALA A 105 -15.40 1.36 -2.12
CA ALA A 105 -15.90 0.09 -2.66
C ALA A 105 -16.94 -0.55 -1.71
N HIS A 106 -17.87 -1.30 -2.27
CA HIS A 106 -18.91 -2.01 -1.51
C HIS A 106 -18.93 -3.50 -1.90
N PRO A 107 -18.38 -4.41 -1.06
CA PRO A 107 -17.72 -4.16 0.24
C PRO A 107 -16.37 -3.45 0.07
N PRO A 108 -15.87 -2.74 1.11
CA PRO A 108 -14.53 -2.21 1.11
C PRO A 108 -13.51 -3.31 0.88
N ALA A 109 -12.52 -3.08 0.02
CA ALA A 109 -11.51 -4.08 -0.32
C ALA A 109 -10.22 -3.41 -0.82
N VAL A 110 -9.14 -4.18 -0.89
CA VAL A 110 -7.95 -3.77 -1.63
C VAL A 110 -8.21 -3.91 -3.13
N ASP A 111 -7.55 -3.07 -3.93
CA ASP A 111 -7.65 -3.13 -5.39
C ASP A 111 -7.21 -4.52 -5.90
N PRO A 112 -8.12 -5.31 -6.50
CA PRO A 112 -7.81 -6.67 -6.95
C PRO A 112 -6.87 -6.71 -8.17
N VAL A 113 -6.76 -5.60 -8.90
CA VAL A 113 -5.80 -5.48 -10.03
C VAL A 113 -4.39 -5.34 -9.49
N LEU A 114 -4.21 -4.55 -8.44
CA LEU A 114 -2.92 -4.35 -7.80
C LEU A 114 -2.54 -5.53 -6.89
N PHE A 115 -3.50 -6.09 -6.17
CA PHE A 115 -3.31 -7.13 -5.16
C PHE A 115 -4.27 -8.31 -5.39
N PRO A 116 -4.10 -9.09 -6.45
CA PRO A 116 -5.01 -10.19 -6.77
C PRO A 116 -4.95 -11.28 -5.70
N ASN A 117 -6.12 -11.88 -5.41
CA ASN A 117 -6.29 -12.91 -4.38
C ASN A 117 -5.78 -12.50 -3.00
N ALA A 118 -5.79 -11.19 -2.69
CA ALA A 118 -5.40 -10.73 -1.37
C ALA A 118 -6.37 -11.28 -0.31
N PRO A 119 -5.88 -11.94 0.74
CA PRO A 119 -6.74 -12.36 1.83
C PRO A 119 -7.30 -11.16 2.57
N GLY A 120 -8.57 -11.24 2.97
CA GLY A 120 -9.22 -10.30 3.86
C GLY A 120 -8.82 -10.48 5.33
N GLY A 121 -9.61 -9.89 6.24
CA GLY A 121 -9.43 -10.00 7.67
C GLY A 121 -8.22 -9.26 8.24
N TRP A 122 -7.86 -9.61 9.46
CA TRP A 122 -6.82 -8.92 10.23
C TRP A 122 -5.42 -9.25 9.72
N HIS A 123 -4.59 -8.21 9.55
CA HIS A 123 -3.18 -8.32 9.16
C HIS A 123 -2.28 -7.61 10.17
N TRP A 124 -1.09 -8.17 10.43
CA TRP A 124 -0.12 -7.55 11.32
C TRP A 124 0.41 -6.23 10.80
N THR A 125 0.63 -5.28 11.73
CA THR A 125 1.37 -4.03 11.48
C THR A 125 2.61 -3.93 12.35
N GLY A 126 3.54 -3.07 11.97
CA GLY A 126 4.73 -2.76 12.78
C GLY A 126 4.54 -1.56 13.72
N THR A 127 3.31 -1.05 13.86
CA THR A 127 3.04 0.07 14.77
C THR A 127 3.15 -0.41 16.21
N SER A 128 4.03 0.23 16.97
CA SER A 128 4.14 -0.01 18.41
C SER A 128 2.92 0.58 19.12
N SER A 129 2.35 -0.16 20.05
CA SER A 129 1.37 0.35 20.99
C SER A 129 2.13 1.13 22.07
N VAL A 130 2.28 2.44 21.87
CA VAL A 130 2.73 3.33 22.94
C VAL A 130 1.47 3.81 23.67
N ASN A 131 1.11 3.15 24.74
CA ASN A 131 0.01 3.61 25.58
C ASN A 131 0.56 4.62 26.59
N ALA A 132 0.68 5.87 26.15
CA ALA A 132 1.10 6.98 27.00
C ALA A 132 0.05 7.34 28.09
N GLY A 133 -1.12 6.69 28.08
CA GLY A 133 -2.27 7.05 28.93
C GLY A 133 -2.48 6.21 30.18
N ALA A 134 -1.64 5.22 30.45
CA ALA A 134 -1.95 4.25 31.51
C ALA A 134 -1.08 4.35 32.77
N VAL A 135 -0.11 5.23 32.79
CA VAL A 135 0.63 5.49 34.04
C VAL A 135 0.17 6.84 34.57
N ASN A 136 -0.80 6.82 35.48
CA ASN A 136 -0.97 7.95 36.39
C ASN A 136 0.20 7.90 37.39
N PRO A 137 1.23 8.76 37.26
CA PRO A 137 2.41 8.72 38.13
C PRO A 137 2.05 9.04 39.60
N TYR A 138 0.83 9.52 39.84
CA TYR A 138 0.31 9.87 41.17
C TYR A 138 -0.61 8.80 41.74
N ALA A 139 -0.87 7.68 41.08
CA ALA A 139 -1.61 6.59 41.66
C ALA A 139 -0.70 5.78 42.58
N TYR A 140 -0.86 5.98 43.88
CA TYR A 140 -0.07 5.34 44.94
C TYR A 140 -0.04 3.81 44.83
N GLU A 141 -1.09 3.20 44.32
CA GLU A 141 -1.17 1.77 44.05
C GLU A 141 -0.20 1.28 42.98
N ASN A 142 0.17 2.12 42.01
CA ASN A 142 1.14 1.78 40.96
C ASN A 142 2.57 1.77 41.50
N ALA A 143 2.86 2.64 42.50
CA ALA A 143 4.15 2.68 43.20
C ALA A 143 4.32 1.45 44.09
N ALA A 144 3.27 1.03 44.79
CA ALA A 144 3.27 -0.13 45.68
C ALA A 144 3.42 -1.47 44.93
N ARG A 145 2.98 -1.53 43.67
CA ARG A 145 3.11 -2.72 42.81
C ARG A 145 4.36 -2.70 41.93
N GLY A 146 5.30 -1.77 42.16
CA GLY A 146 6.55 -1.68 41.42
C GLY A 146 6.37 -1.40 39.92
N GLY A 147 5.26 -0.79 39.48
CA GLY A 147 5.00 -0.44 38.09
C GLY A 147 4.76 -1.60 37.14
N LYS A 148 4.81 -2.84 37.60
CA LYS A 148 4.81 -4.05 36.75
C LYS A 148 3.45 -4.46 36.19
N GLY A 149 2.34 -4.05 36.79
CA GLY A 149 1.01 -4.56 36.39
C GLY A 149 0.45 -3.99 35.09
N GLY A 150 0.92 -2.81 34.64
CA GLY A 150 0.46 -2.19 33.40
C GLY A 150 1.30 -2.53 32.15
N ASP A 151 2.56 -2.84 32.36
CA ASP A 151 3.51 -3.05 31.26
C ASP A 151 3.47 -4.48 30.70
N GLU A 152 3.19 -5.49 31.53
CA GLU A 152 3.07 -6.87 31.06
C GLU A 152 1.89 -7.06 30.09
N LEU A 153 0.74 -6.42 30.32
CA LEU A 153 -0.41 -6.49 29.41
C LEU A 153 -0.14 -5.81 28.08
N LYS A 154 0.68 -4.76 28.06
CA LYS A 154 1.05 -4.01 26.85
C LYS A 154 2.01 -4.78 25.92
N VAL A 155 2.89 -5.58 26.50
CA VAL A 155 3.85 -6.42 25.77
C VAL A 155 3.14 -7.58 25.02
N GLN A 156 1.96 -7.98 25.47
CA GLN A 156 1.21 -9.10 24.90
C GLN A 156 0.36 -8.73 23.67
N HIS A 157 0.17 -7.42 23.38
CA HIS A 157 -0.67 -6.94 22.29
C HIS A 157 0.14 -6.18 21.23
N ALA A 158 -0.38 -6.16 20.02
CA ALA A 158 0.16 -5.39 18.89
C ALA A 158 -0.97 -4.87 18.01
N TRP A 159 -0.65 -3.93 17.13
CA TRP A 159 -1.60 -3.36 16.19
C TRP A 159 -1.81 -4.28 14.98
N ALA A 160 -3.06 -4.47 14.63
CA ALA A 160 -3.50 -5.11 13.39
C ALA A 160 -4.48 -4.21 12.65
N VAL A 161 -4.62 -4.43 11.34
CA VAL A 161 -5.59 -3.76 10.47
C VAL A 161 -6.43 -4.83 9.77
N ASP A 162 -7.73 -4.63 9.79
CA ASP A 162 -8.68 -5.44 9.05
C ASP A 162 -8.77 -4.94 7.60
N MET A 163 -8.44 -5.81 6.66
CA MET A 163 -8.37 -5.48 5.24
C MET A 163 -9.75 -5.43 4.56
N ASP A 164 -10.80 -5.88 5.22
CA ASP A 164 -12.17 -5.82 4.71
C ASP A 164 -12.89 -4.53 5.13
N SER A 165 -12.38 -3.81 6.16
CA SER A 165 -13.04 -2.60 6.67
C SER A 165 -12.10 -1.42 6.90
N ALA A 166 -10.79 -1.61 6.73
CA ALA A 166 -9.74 -0.66 7.10
C ALA A 166 -9.75 -0.25 8.59
N LYS A 167 -10.41 -1.03 9.46
CA LYS A 167 -10.35 -0.78 10.90
C LYS A 167 -9.00 -1.20 11.46
N GLY A 168 -8.46 -0.42 12.38
CA GLY A 168 -7.25 -0.76 13.13
C GLY A 168 -7.59 -1.04 14.57
N ARG A 169 -6.93 -2.04 15.20
CA ARG A 169 -7.01 -2.31 16.64
C ARG A 169 -5.63 -2.56 17.23
N GLY A 170 -5.39 -2.04 18.42
CA GLY A 170 -4.09 -2.13 19.12
C GLY A 170 -4.02 -3.18 20.21
N ASP A 171 -5.08 -3.94 20.40
CA ASP A 171 -5.26 -4.95 21.44
C ASP A 171 -5.25 -6.39 20.88
N MET A 172 -4.67 -6.59 19.67
CA MET A 172 -4.54 -7.92 19.10
C MET A 172 -3.48 -8.73 19.86
N PRO A 173 -3.82 -9.90 20.42
CA PRO A 173 -2.84 -10.74 21.11
C PRO A 173 -1.69 -11.14 20.18
N ARG A 174 -0.44 -10.96 20.61
CA ARG A 174 0.75 -11.25 19.78
C ARG A 174 0.92 -12.70 19.37
N GLY A 175 0.29 -13.61 20.08
CA GLY A 175 0.23 -15.05 19.75
C GLY A 175 -0.74 -15.39 18.62
N THR A 176 -1.62 -14.45 18.23
CA THR A 176 -2.57 -14.69 17.13
C THR A 176 -1.80 -14.89 15.81
N ALA A 177 -2.19 -15.89 15.04
CA ALA A 177 -1.63 -16.16 13.75
C ALA A 177 -2.41 -15.38 12.67
N LEU A 178 -1.77 -14.40 12.04
CA LEU A 178 -2.38 -13.52 11.03
C LEU A 178 -1.54 -13.47 9.75
N PRO A 179 -2.17 -13.18 8.60
CA PRO A 179 -1.46 -12.86 7.37
C PRO A 179 -0.54 -11.65 7.55
N VAL A 180 0.53 -11.64 6.77
CA VAL A 180 1.54 -10.59 6.78
C VAL A 180 1.76 -10.08 5.37
N ARG A 181 1.75 -8.76 5.22
CA ARG A 181 2.23 -8.06 4.03
C ARG A 181 3.40 -7.18 4.44
N LEU A 182 4.59 -7.52 4.00
CA LEU A 182 5.76 -6.66 4.20
C LEU A 182 5.75 -5.51 3.20
N LEU A 183 6.57 -4.52 3.47
CA LEU A 183 6.91 -3.47 2.52
C LEU A 183 8.41 -3.14 2.57
N ARG A 184 8.89 -2.48 1.51
CA ARG A 184 10.27 -2.03 1.37
C ARG A 184 10.31 -0.60 0.82
N PRO A 185 11.46 0.11 0.86
CA PRO A 185 11.63 1.32 0.05
C PRO A 185 11.38 1.02 -1.43
N ALA A 186 10.80 1.99 -2.15
CA ALA A 186 10.67 1.89 -3.61
C ALA A 186 12.05 1.77 -4.25
N PRO A 187 12.17 1.03 -5.36
CA PRO A 187 13.41 0.94 -6.16
C PRO A 187 13.90 2.29 -6.63
#